data_75154e510a26d62b26b096ac11cc366f
#
_entry.id   75154e510a26d62b26b096ac11cc366f
#
_cell.length_a   1.000
_cell.length_b   1.000
_cell.length_c   1.000
_cell.angle_alpha   90.00
_cell.angle_beta   90.00
_cell.angle_gamma   90.00
#
_symmetry.space_group_name_H-M   'P 1'
#
loop_
_entity.id
_entity.type
_entity.pdbx_description
1 polymer ?
#
loop_
_entity_poly.entity_id
_entity_poly.type
_entity_poly.pdbx_seq_one_letter_code
_entity_poly.pdbx_strand_id
1 'polypeptide(L)'
;AREADNVFYTMAGPEISVATTKAYSAQLIAGYLLSVEFARVRGTITEEQYQGYITEMKTLPEKIDKIIEDKERIQWFASKQANARDIFFVGRGIDYAICMEGSLKLKEISYIHSEAYAAGELKHGTISLIEDGILVIGSLTQDALYEKTISNMVECKSRGASLMGLTNFGNYSIEDTADFVVYVPKTDPHFAASLAVIPLQLLGYYVSVARGLDVDKPRNLAKSVTVE
;
A
#
# COMPACT_ATOMS: atom_id res chain seq x y z
N ALA A 1 27.27 3.04 0.90
CA ALA A 1 28.08 2.15 1.72
C ALA A 1 29.57 2.56 1.73
N ARG A 2 30.16 3.02 0.61
CA ARG A 2 31.60 3.32 0.54
C ARG A 2 32.03 4.54 1.36
N GLU A 3 31.15 5.48 1.63
CA GLU A 3 31.42 6.76 2.30
C GLU A 3 30.75 6.86 3.68
N ALA A 4 29.92 5.89 4.05
CA ALA A 4 29.20 5.91 5.31
C ALA A 4 30.04 5.27 6.43
N ASP A 5 30.01 5.89 7.63
CA ASP A 5 30.67 5.36 8.82
C ASP A 5 30.05 4.04 9.31
N ASN A 6 28.72 3.89 9.10
CA ASN A 6 27.97 2.70 9.47
C ASN A 6 27.03 2.32 8.33
N VAL A 7 26.91 1.01 8.06
CA VAL A 7 26.10 0.47 6.99
C VAL A 7 25.20 -0.63 7.52
N PHE A 8 23.92 -0.55 7.18
CA PHE A 8 22.94 -1.60 7.45
C PHE A 8 22.36 -2.11 6.12
N TYR A 9 22.56 -3.39 5.84
CA TYR A 9 22.08 -4.03 4.61
C TYR A 9 20.72 -4.68 4.82
N THR A 10 19.75 -4.41 3.94
CA THR A 10 18.39 -4.97 4.01
C THR A 10 18.32 -6.45 3.65
N MET A 11 19.36 -7.01 3.07
CA MET A 11 19.47 -8.42 2.65
C MET A 11 18.38 -8.87 1.67
N ALA A 12 17.75 -7.92 0.96
CA ALA A 12 16.66 -8.20 0.01
C ALA A 12 17.12 -9.01 -1.22
N GLY A 13 18.43 -9.11 -1.46
CA GLY A 13 18.99 -9.72 -2.65
C GLY A 13 18.72 -8.91 -3.94
N PRO A 14 19.14 -9.42 -5.10
CA PRO A 14 18.90 -8.73 -6.36
C PRO A 14 17.43 -8.70 -6.70
N GLU A 15 16.93 -7.54 -7.14
CA GLU A 15 15.57 -7.36 -7.64
C GLU A 15 15.63 -7.23 -9.16
N ILE A 16 14.96 -8.16 -9.86
CA ILE A 16 14.99 -8.26 -11.33
C ILE A 16 14.03 -7.24 -11.94
N SER A 17 12.83 -7.13 -11.40
CA SER A 17 11.84 -6.17 -11.85
C SER A 17 12.33 -4.74 -11.61
N VAL A 18 12.05 -3.87 -12.57
CA VAL A 18 12.38 -2.43 -12.46
C VAL A 18 11.54 -1.79 -11.34
N ALA A 19 10.24 -2.08 -11.30
CA ALA A 19 9.35 -1.65 -10.22
C ALA A 19 9.68 -2.42 -8.93
N THR A 20 10.11 -1.68 -7.92
CA THR A 20 10.59 -2.25 -6.65
C THR A 20 9.43 -2.74 -5.78
N THR A 21 9.48 -3.98 -5.33
CA THR A 21 8.49 -4.58 -4.40
C THR A 21 9.16 -5.13 -3.15
N LYS A 22 9.90 -6.24 -3.25
CA LYS A 22 10.54 -6.86 -2.07
C LYS A 22 11.55 -5.95 -1.38
N ALA A 23 12.30 -5.13 -2.14
CA ALA A 23 13.25 -4.22 -1.53
C ALA A 23 12.54 -3.10 -0.74
N TYR A 24 11.37 -2.62 -1.20
CA TYR A 24 10.53 -1.71 -0.43
C TYR A 24 10.10 -2.33 0.91
N SER A 25 9.60 -3.57 0.89
CA SER A 25 9.23 -4.28 2.12
C SER A 25 10.42 -4.47 3.07
N ALA A 26 11.59 -4.82 2.54
CA ALA A 26 12.81 -4.95 3.33
C ALA A 26 13.28 -3.60 3.92
N GLN A 27 13.08 -2.48 3.22
CA GLN A 27 13.36 -1.14 3.73
C GLN A 27 12.40 -0.74 4.87
N LEU A 28 11.13 -1.11 4.78
CA LEU A 28 10.18 -0.92 5.90
C LEU A 28 10.67 -1.65 7.15
N ILE A 29 11.03 -2.93 7.03
CA ILE A 29 11.57 -3.72 8.14
C ILE A 29 12.85 -3.09 8.71
N ALA A 30 13.76 -2.62 7.85
CA ALA A 30 14.96 -1.92 8.29
C ALA A 30 14.61 -0.65 9.11
N GLY A 31 13.64 0.13 8.64
CA GLY A 31 13.13 1.31 9.34
C GLY A 31 12.54 0.96 10.71
N TYR A 32 11.75 -0.12 10.80
CA TYR A 32 11.17 -0.59 12.06
C TYR A 32 12.25 -1.04 13.04
N LEU A 33 13.21 -1.85 12.59
CA LEU A 33 14.32 -2.33 13.44
C LEU A 33 15.12 -1.16 14.00
N LEU A 34 15.49 -0.19 13.17
CA LEU A 34 16.20 1.01 13.62
C LEU A 34 15.38 1.82 14.61
N SER A 35 14.08 2.03 14.33
CA SER A 35 13.19 2.80 15.20
C SER A 35 13.04 2.15 16.58
N VAL A 36 12.82 0.84 16.61
CA VAL A 36 12.64 0.08 17.85
C VAL A 36 13.94 0.02 18.63
N GLU A 37 15.10 -0.17 17.97
CA GLU A 37 16.41 -0.15 18.63
C GLU A 37 16.75 1.23 19.20
N PHE A 38 16.49 2.31 18.46
CA PHE A 38 16.69 3.66 18.96
C PHE A 38 15.78 3.98 20.16
N ALA A 39 14.52 3.52 20.12
CA ALA A 39 13.61 3.67 21.23
C ALA A 39 14.10 2.93 22.49
N ARG A 40 14.63 1.70 22.32
CA ARG A 40 15.23 0.92 23.39
C ARG A 40 16.45 1.63 23.99
N VAL A 41 17.41 2.03 23.17
CA VAL A 41 18.64 2.70 23.61
C VAL A 41 18.34 4.02 24.32
N ARG A 42 17.32 4.76 23.87
CA ARG A 42 16.86 6.01 24.51
C ARG A 42 16.00 5.81 25.74
N GLY A 43 15.65 4.57 26.08
CA GLY A 43 14.79 4.25 27.24
C GLY A 43 13.35 4.75 27.08
N THR A 44 12.85 4.95 25.86
CA THR A 44 11.47 5.37 25.59
C THR A 44 10.50 4.19 25.54
N ILE A 45 11.00 2.97 25.44
CA ILE A 45 10.26 1.72 25.53
C ILE A 45 10.96 0.80 26.55
N THR A 46 10.18 -0.11 27.16
CA THR A 46 10.72 -1.14 28.04
C THR A 46 11.32 -2.29 27.24
N GLU A 47 12.13 -3.14 27.89
CA GLU A 47 12.65 -4.34 27.24
C GLU A 47 11.52 -5.30 26.82
N GLU A 48 10.44 -5.40 27.61
CA GLU A 48 9.27 -6.20 27.25
C GLU A 48 8.58 -5.68 25.97
N GLN A 49 8.40 -4.35 25.84
CA GLN A 49 7.87 -3.74 24.63
C GLN A 49 8.78 -3.97 23.42
N TYR A 50 10.11 -3.86 23.61
CA TYR A 50 11.08 -4.17 22.58
C TYR A 50 10.92 -5.61 22.06
N GLN A 51 10.89 -6.59 22.97
CA GLN A 51 10.72 -8.00 22.60
C GLN A 51 9.34 -8.25 21.94
N GLY A 52 8.31 -7.54 22.38
CA GLY A 52 6.98 -7.56 21.76
C GLY A 52 7.02 -7.14 20.29
N TYR A 53 7.65 -6.01 19.97
CA TYR A 53 7.80 -5.53 18.60
C TYR A 53 8.62 -6.49 17.73
N ILE A 54 9.74 -7.03 18.27
CA ILE A 54 10.55 -8.01 17.52
C ILE A 54 9.73 -9.28 17.24
N THR A 55 8.96 -9.73 18.19
CA THR A 55 8.09 -10.91 18.03
C THR A 55 7.00 -10.65 16.99
N GLU A 56 6.35 -9.49 17.03
CA GLU A 56 5.33 -9.11 16.06
C GLU A 56 5.90 -9.03 14.64
N MET A 57 7.06 -8.40 14.44
CA MET A 57 7.73 -8.35 13.14
C MET A 57 8.00 -9.76 12.56
N LYS A 58 8.32 -10.74 13.40
CA LYS A 58 8.54 -12.12 12.96
C LYS A 58 7.27 -12.81 12.46
N THR A 59 6.08 -12.31 12.80
CA THR A 59 4.80 -12.84 12.30
C THR A 59 4.39 -12.28 10.94
N LEU A 60 5.03 -11.21 10.49
CA LEU A 60 4.66 -10.55 9.22
C LEU A 60 4.72 -11.47 8.00
N PRO A 61 5.73 -12.35 7.83
CA PRO A 61 5.75 -13.28 6.68
C PRO A 61 4.50 -14.16 6.60
N GLU A 62 4.10 -14.79 7.71
CA GLU A 62 2.90 -15.64 7.74
C GLU A 62 1.61 -14.83 7.44
N LYS A 63 1.56 -13.58 7.89
CA LYS A 63 0.45 -12.67 7.59
C LYS A 63 0.42 -12.27 6.12
N ILE A 64 1.58 -12.08 5.50
CA ILE A 64 1.71 -11.81 4.06
C ILE A 64 1.26 -13.03 3.25
N ASP A 65 1.65 -14.24 3.64
CA ASP A 65 1.22 -15.46 2.97
C ASP A 65 -0.31 -15.56 2.93
N LYS A 66 -1.00 -15.24 4.03
CA LYS A 66 -2.48 -15.20 4.09
C LYS A 66 -3.09 -14.17 3.13
N ILE A 67 -2.43 -13.04 2.91
CA ILE A 67 -2.89 -12.05 1.92
C ILE A 67 -2.72 -12.60 0.50
N ILE A 68 -1.61 -13.28 0.25
CA ILE A 68 -1.32 -13.87 -1.07
C ILE A 68 -2.27 -15.05 -1.39
N GLU A 69 -2.78 -15.76 -0.40
CA GLU A 69 -3.80 -16.78 -0.58
C GLU A 69 -5.10 -16.23 -1.22
N ASP A 70 -5.45 -14.95 -0.98
CA ASP A 70 -6.63 -14.27 -1.57
C ASP A 70 -6.35 -13.58 -2.92
N LYS A 71 -5.19 -13.82 -3.52
CA LYS A 71 -4.74 -13.15 -4.76
C LYS A 71 -5.71 -13.27 -5.94
N GLU A 72 -6.47 -14.38 -6.03
CA GLU A 72 -7.40 -14.63 -7.13
C GLU A 72 -8.58 -13.64 -7.11
N ARG A 73 -9.05 -13.24 -5.93
CA ARG A 73 -10.08 -12.19 -5.80
C ARG A 73 -9.52 -10.83 -6.27
N ILE A 74 -8.27 -10.53 -5.90
CA ILE A 74 -7.61 -9.29 -6.34
C ILE A 74 -7.39 -9.34 -7.86
N GLN A 75 -6.97 -10.48 -8.41
CA GLN A 75 -6.82 -10.67 -9.85
C GLN A 75 -8.14 -10.46 -10.60
N TRP A 76 -9.23 -11.04 -10.11
CA TRP A 76 -10.55 -10.85 -10.70
C TRP A 76 -10.97 -9.37 -10.70
N PHE A 77 -10.80 -8.69 -9.58
CA PHE A 77 -11.08 -7.26 -9.48
C PHE A 77 -10.20 -6.43 -10.41
N ALA A 78 -8.90 -6.69 -10.41
CA ALA A 78 -7.91 -6.02 -11.26
C ALA A 78 -8.24 -6.14 -12.77
N SER A 79 -8.73 -7.30 -13.20
CA SER A 79 -9.10 -7.51 -14.61
C SER A 79 -10.18 -6.54 -15.10
N LYS A 80 -11.08 -6.12 -14.22
CA LYS A 80 -12.13 -5.14 -14.51
C LYS A 80 -11.59 -3.72 -14.64
N GLN A 81 -10.42 -3.46 -14.08
CA GLN A 81 -9.78 -2.15 -14.09
C GLN A 81 -8.80 -1.97 -15.25
N ALA A 82 -8.62 -2.97 -16.12
CA ALA A 82 -7.65 -2.92 -17.21
C ALA A 82 -7.83 -1.76 -18.17
N ASN A 83 -9.05 -1.24 -18.31
CA ASN A 83 -9.38 -0.10 -19.19
C ASN A 83 -9.63 1.20 -18.43
N ALA A 84 -9.37 1.24 -17.12
CA ALA A 84 -9.47 2.47 -16.33
C ALA A 84 -8.52 3.53 -16.89
N ARG A 85 -8.95 4.78 -16.89
CA ARG A 85 -8.12 5.94 -17.29
C ARG A 85 -7.40 6.52 -16.08
N ASP A 86 -8.14 6.69 -15.01
CA ASP A 86 -7.70 7.31 -13.77
C ASP A 86 -8.12 6.44 -12.58
N ILE A 87 -7.24 6.31 -11.59
CA ILE A 87 -7.53 5.62 -10.32
C ILE A 87 -6.99 6.50 -9.19
N PHE A 88 -7.84 6.79 -8.21
CA PHE A 88 -7.45 7.57 -7.04
C PHE A 88 -7.25 6.69 -5.82
N PHE A 89 -6.24 7.03 -5.03
CA PHE A 89 -5.94 6.38 -3.77
C PHE A 89 -6.14 7.37 -2.63
N VAL A 90 -6.81 6.97 -1.57
CA VAL A 90 -7.07 7.84 -0.43
C VAL A 90 -6.74 7.14 0.87
N GLY A 91 -6.11 7.86 1.79
CA GLY A 91 -5.76 7.35 3.12
C GLY A 91 -5.47 8.48 4.09
N ARG A 92 -5.34 8.16 5.37
CA ARG A 92 -4.96 9.11 6.41
C ARG A 92 -3.76 8.60 7.18
N GLY A 93 -2.88 9.51 7.64
CA GLY A 93 -1.67 9.11 8.36
C GLY A 93 -0.81 8.15 7.54
N ILE A 94 -0.44 7.01 8.10
CA ILE A 94 0.40 6.01 7.42
C ILE A 94 -0.31 5.40 6.21
N ASP A 95 -1.63 5.27 6.23
CA ASP A 95 -2.40 4.77 5.09
C ASP A 95 -2.27 5.65 3.86
N TYR A 96 -2.09 6.96 4.03
CA TYR A 96 -1.78 7.86 2.91
C TYR A 96 -0.41 7.55 2.29
N ALA A 97 0.61 7.28 3.11
CA ALA A 97 1.93 6.88 2.61
C ALA A 97 1.87 5.55 1.84
N ILE A 98 1.07 4.59 2.33
CA ILE A 98 0.81 3.32 1.63
C ILE A 98 0.11 3.56 0.28
N CYS A 99 -0.88 4.44 0.26
CA CYS A 99 -1.58 4.84 -0.96
C CYS A 99 -0.63 5.47 -1.99
N MET A 100 0.34 6.28 -1.57
CA MET A 100 1.36 6.83 -2.47
C MET A 100 2.19 5.72 -3.15
N GLU A 101 2.63 4.70 -2.39
CA GLU A 101 3.34 3.56 -2.96
C GLU A 101 2.45 2.73 -3.89
N GLY A 102 1.20 2.46 -3.50
CA GLY A 102 0.24 1.74 -4.34
C GLY A 102 -0.03 2.45 -5.67
N SER A 103 -0.25 3.76 -5.61
CA SER A 103 -0.39 4.61 -6.80
C SER A 103 0.86 4.60 -7.68
N LEU A 104 2.06 4.68 -7.06
CA LEU A 104 3.32 4.62 -7.80
C LEU A 104 3.46 3.29 -8.53
N LYS A 105 3.26 2.15 -7.85
CA LYS A 105 3.36 0.82 -8.48
C LYS A 105 2.36 0.69 -9.64
N LEU A 106 1.12 1.11 -9.44
CA LEU A 106 0.11 1.05 -10.50
C LEU A 106 0.54 1.83 -11.75
N LYS A 107 0.95 3.09 -11.60
CA LYS A 107 1.35 3.91 -12.76
C LYS A 107 2.63 3.42 -13.43
N GLU A 108 3.60 2.91 -12.68
CA GLU A 108 4.88 2.42 -13.21
C GLU A 108 4.70 1.25 -14.17
N ILE A 109 3.83 0.28 -13.83
CA ILE A 109 3.74 -0.99 -14.56
C ILE A 109 2.48 -1.12 -15.40
N SER A 110 1.39 -0.43 -15.07
CA SER A 110 0.14 -0.48 -15.84
C SER A 110 -0.06 0.70 -16.80
N TYR A 111 0.66 1.79 -16.59
CA TYR A 111 0.53 3.06 -17.31
C TYR A 111 -0.85 3.74 -17.17
N ILE A 112 -1.63 3.33 -16.18
CA ILE A 112 -2.85 4.02 -15.79
C ILE A 112 -2.44 5.23 -14.95
N HIS A 113 -3.00 6.39 -15.27
CA HIS A 113 -2.83 7.55 -14.41
C HIS A 113 -3.42 7.29 -13.03
N SER A 114 -2.63 7.51 -12.00
CA SER A 114 -3.11 7.33 -10.64
C SER A 114 -2.44 8.31 -9.69
N GLU A 115 -3.21 8.77 -8.72
CA GLU A 115 -2.73 9.69 -7.69
C GLU A 115 -3.21 9.28 -6.31
N ALA A 116 -2.40 9.61 -5.31
CA ALA A 116 -2.76 9.40 -3.90
C ALA A 116 -2.97 10.74 -3.21
N TYR A 117 -4.04 10.81 -2.42
CA TYR A 117 -4.39 12.00 -1.64
C TYR A 117 -4.59 11.66 -0.17
N ALA A 118 -4.22 12.57 0.70
CA ALA A 118 -4.72 12.55 2.06
C ALA A 118 -6.25 12.69 2.02
N ALA A 119 -6.98 11.70 2.55
CA ALA A 119 -8.42 11.58 2.35
C ALA A 119 -9.20 12.85 2.74
N GLY A 120 -8.76 13.56 3.79
CA GLY A 120 -9.36 14.82 4.21
C GLY A 120 -9.14 15.99 3.26
N GLU A 121 -8.09 15.94 2.43
CA GLU A 121 -7.74 17.01 1.50
C GLU A 121 -8.44 16.87 0.15
N LEU A 122 -8.99 15.70 -0.18
CA LEU A 122 -9.63 15.44 -1.46
C LEU A 122 -10.75 16.47 -1.76
N LYS A 123 -11.51 16.84 -0.77
CA LYS A 123 -12.64 17.78 -0.87
C LYS A 123 -12.22 19.24 -1.20
N HIS A 124 -10.96 19.58 -1.05
CA HIS A 124 -10.46 20.95 -1.27
C HIS A 124 -10.07 21.25 -2.73
N GLY A 125 -10.51 20.41 -3.68
CA GLY A 125 -10.27 20.61 -5.12
C GLY A 125 -10.37 19.32 -5.90
N THR A 126 -9.53 18.34 -5.60
CA THR A 126 -9.37 17.11 -6.38
C THR A 126 -10.66 16.29 -6.50
N ILE A 127 -11.58 16.40 -5.54
CA ILE A 127 -12.89 15.72 -5.61
C ILE A 127 -13.70 16.12 -6.86
N SER A 128 -13.37 17.24 -7.50
CA SER A 128 -13.96 17.66 -8.77
C SER A 128 -13.63 16.72 -9.95
N LEU A 129 -12.60 15.90 -9.80
CA LEU A 129 -12.20 14.88 -10.79
C LEU A 129 -12.99 13.57 -10.62
N ILE A 130 -13.73 13.42 -9.52
CA ILE A 130 -14.52 12.21 -9.27
C ILE A 130 -15.82 12.29 -10.07
N GLU A 131 -15.96 11.33 -10.96
CA GLU A 131 -17.14 11.16 -11.83
C GLU A 131 -17.57 9.68 -11.83
N ASP A 132 -18.68 9.40 -12.50
CA ASP A 132 -19.28 8.06 -12.55
C ASP A 132 -18.30 7.01 -13.08
N GLY A 133 -18.13 5.92 -12.33
CA GLY A 133 -17.27 4.79 -12.67
C GLY A 133 -15.79 4.96 -12.37
N ILE A 134 -15.32 6.13 -11.92
CA ILE A 134 -13.93 6.27 -11.45
C ILE A 134 -13.69 5.39 -10.21
N LEU A 135 -12.59 4.65 -10.20
CA LEU A 135 -12.19 3.87 -9.04
C LEU A 135 -11.46 4.73 -8.01
N VAL A 136 -11.96 4.70 -6.78
CA VAL A 136 -11.28 5.25 -5.61
C VAL A 136 -10.94 4.10 -4.64
N ILE A 137 -9.65 3.97 -4.32
CA ILE A 137 -9.12 2.95 -3.41
C ILE A 137 -8.82 3.60 -2.07
N GLY A 138 -9.53 3.19 -1.02
CA GLY A 138 -9.30 3.64 0.34
C GLY A 138 -8.44 2.65 1.14
N SER A 139 -7.36 3.12 1.79
CA SER A 139 -6.63 2.35 2.80
C SER A 139 -7.06 2.81 4.20
N LEU A 140 -7.50 1.86 5.03
CA LEU A 140 -8.15 2.09 6.32
C LEU A 140 -7.63 1.11 7.38
N THR A 141 -6.32 1.07 7.61
CA THR A 141 -5.70 0.14 8.57
C THR A 141 -5.52 0.76 9.95
N GLN A 142 -5.73 2.08 10.09
CA GLN A 142 -5.60 2.82 11.34
C GLN A 142 -6.97 2.97 12.00
N ASP A 143 -7.27 2.20 13.03
CA ASP A 143 -8.59 2.19 13.69
C ASP A 143 -9.05 3.59 14.14
N ALA A 144 -8.13 4.43 14.65
CA ALA A 144 -8.45 5.78 15.09
C ALA A 144 -8.86 6.75 13.95
N LEU A 145 -8.57 6.39 12.71
CA LEU A 145 -8.84 7.21 11.51
C LEU A 145 -9.88 6.55 10.59
N TYR A 146 -10.33 5.34 10.91
CA TYR A 146 -11.19 4.51 10.10
C TYR A 146 -12.48 5.25 9.71
N GLU A 147 -13.29 5.70 10.66
CA GLU A 147 -14.56 6.38 10.41
C GLU A 147 -14.40 7.67 9.58
N LYS A 148 -13.30 8.40 9.81
CA LYS A 148 -13.00 9.61 9.05
C LYS A 148 -12.68 9.32 7.60
N THR A 149 -11.99 8.19 7.34
CA THR A 149 -11.66 7.76 5.99
C THR A 149 -12.90 7.22 5.28
N ILE A 150 -13.75 6.44 5.96
CA ILE A 150 -15.07 6.00 5.45
C ILE A 150 -15.89 7.22 5.01
N SER A 151 -15.98 8.24 5.85
CA SER A 151 -16.73 9.46 5.50
C SER A 151 -16.22 10.10 4.20
N ASN A 152 -14.91 10.16 3.99
CA ASN A 152 -14.36 10.69 2.74
C ASN A 152 -14.63 9.77 1.53
N MET A 153 -14.64 8.45 1.72
CA MET A 153 -15.01 7.51 0.66
C MET A 153 -16.50 7.67 0.27
N VAL A 154 -17.39 7.88 1.25
CA VAL A 154 -18.80 8.17 1.01
C VAL A 154 -18.97 9.44 0.18
N GLU A 155 -18.17 10.48 0.43
CA GLU A 155 -18.17 11.70 -0.40
C GLU A 155 -17.82 11.41 -1.88
N CYS A 156 -16.89 10.47 -2.14
CA CYS A 156 -16.57 10.01 -3.49
C CYS A 156 -17.71 9.18 -4.08
N LYS A 157 -18.28 8.24 -3.30
CA LYS A 157 -19.39 7.40 -3.75
C LYS A 157 -20.61 8.22 -4.16
N SER A 158 -20.92 9.30 -3.44
CA SER A 158 -22.04 10.20 -3.76
C SER A 158 -21.87 10.94 -5.10
N ARG A 159 -20.68 10.88 -5.70
CA ARG A 159 -20.36 11.44 -7.03
C ARG A 159 -20.20 10.38 -8.11
N GLY A 160 -20.58 9.14 -7.81
CA GLY A 160 -20.55 8.03 -8.77
C GLY A 160 -19.27 7.20 -8.76
N ALA A 161 -18.33 7.44 -7.86
CA ALA A 161 -17.12 6.60 -7.77
C ALA A 161 -17.45 5.15 -7.42
N SER A 162 -16.77 4.21 -8.04
CA SER A 162 -16.63 2.85 -7.55
C SER A 162 -15.57 2.81 -6.45
N LEU A 163 -15.84 2.09 -5.37
CA LEU A 163 -14.98 2.09 -4.20
C LEU A 163 -14.34 0.73 -3.94
N MET A 164 -13.03 0.71 -3.76
CA MET A 164 -12.31 -0.41 -3.16
C MET A 164 -11.84 -0.02 -1.76
N GLY A 165 -12.15 -0.83 -0.75
CA GLY A 165 -11.66 -0.67 0.61
C GLY A 165 -10.57 -1.68 0.95
N LEU A 166 -9.47 -1.22 1.54
CA LEU A 166 -8.40 -2.05 2.09
C LEU A 166 -8.33 -1.80 3.60
N THR A 167 -8.61 -2.83 4.40
CA THR A 167 -8.72 -2.68 5.86
C THR A 167 -8.32 -3.96 6.60
N ASN A 168 -8.28 -3.89 7.91
CA ASN A 168 -7.99 -5.05 8.78
C ASN A 168 -9.21 -5.97 8.90
N PHE A 169 -8.99 -7.28 9.05
CA PHE A 169 -10.04 -8.20 9.47
C PHE A 169 -10.73 -7.70 10.75
N GLY A 170 -12.07 -7.74 10.74
CA GLY A 170 -12.92 -7.24 11.82
C GLY A 170 -13.60 -5.90 11.53
N ASN A 171 -13.15 -5.15 10.53
CA ASN A 171 -13.74 -3.88 10.11
C ASN A 171 -14.78 -4.12 8.99
N TYR A 172 -15.79 -4.96 9.25
CA TYR A 172 -16.74 -5.41 8.24
C TYR A 172 -17.76 -4.36 7.81
N SER A 173 -17.97 -3.30 8.58
CA SER A 173 -18.87 -2.19 8.23
C SER A 173 -18.48 -1.47 6.93
N ILE A 174 -17.25 -1.64 6.45
CA ILE A 174 -16.81 -1.10 5.15
C ILE A 174 -17.60 -1.68 3.99
N GLU A 175 -18.16 -2.89 4.12
CA GLU A 175 -18.96 -3.56 3.08
C GLU A 175 -20.26 -2.80 2.77
N ASP A 176 -20.76 -1.99 3.69
CA ASP A 176 -21.91 -1.11 3.46
C ASP A 176 -21.57 0.07 2.51
N THR A 177 -20.28 0.36 2.37
CA THR A 177 -19.78 1.52 1.61
C THR A 177 -19.04 1.12 0.36
N ALA A 178 -18.08 0.19 0.45
CA ALA A 178 -17.20 -0.19 -0.64
C ALA A 178 -17.82 -1.29 -1.52
N ASP A 179 -17.57 -1.21 -2.82
CA ASP A 179 -18.07 -2.18 -3.81
C ASP A 179 -17.16 -3.43 -3.88
N PHE A 180 -15.91 -3.28 -3.43
CA PHE A 180 -14.96 -4.37 -3.27
C PHE A 180 -14.09 -4.13 -2.03
N VAL A 181 -13.87 -5.17 -1.24
CA VAL A 181 -13.09 -5.06 0.00
C VAL A 181 -11.98 -6.10 0.02
N VAL A 182 -10.79 -5.66 0.40
CA VAL A 182 -9.65 -6.53 0.71
C VAL A 182 -9.32 -6.40 2.19
N TYR A 183 -9.26 -7.54 2.86
CA TYR A 183 -8.90 -7.60 4.26
C TYR A 183 -7.46 -8.06 4.44
N VAL A 184 -6.74 -7.39 5.33
CA VAL A 184 -5.41 -7.81 5.77
C VAL A 184 -5.45 -8.27 7.22
N PRO A 185 -4.59 -9.22 7.63
CA PRO A 185 -4.48 -9.63 9.01
C PRO A 185 -4.16 -8.47 9.94
N LYS A 186 -4.71 -8.48 11.16
CA LYS A 186 -4.34 -7.51 12.19
C LYS A 186 -2.87 -7.65 12.56
N THR A 187 -2.22 -6.52 12.77
CA THR A 187 -0.85 -6.40 13.27
C THR A 187 -0.76 -5.17 14.17
N ASP A 188 0.39 -4.97 14.83
CA ASP A 188 0.65 -3.71 15.49
C ASP A 188 0.52 -2.55 14.48
N PRO A 189 -0.17 -1.46 14.83
CA PRO A 189 -0.41 -0.34 13.90
C PRO A 189 0.85 0.23 13.25
N HIS A 190 2.01 0.17 13.93
CA HIS A 190 3.29 0.61 13.38
C HIS A 190 3.76 -0.24 12.19
N PHE A 191 3.30 -1.48 12.08
CA PHE A 191 3.70 -2.43 11.04
C PHE A 191 2.63 -2.65 9.97
N ALA A 192 1.49 -1.98 10.07
CA ALA A 192 0.37 -2.11 9.14
C ALA A 192 0.77 -1.86 7.67
N ALA A 193 1.74 -0.96 7.44
CA ALA A 193 2.25 -0.65 6.10
C ALA A 193 2.80 -1.89 5.38
N SER A 194 3.48 -2.80 6.10
CA SER A 194 4.05 -4.03 5.52
C SER A 194 2.99 -4.99 4.99
N LEU A 195 1.78 -4.96 5.54
CA LEU A 195 0.67 -5.81 5.10
C LEU A 195 -0.19 -5.11 4.05
N ALA A 196 -0.53 -3.84 4.27
CA ALA A 196 -1.44 -3.10 3.41
C ALA A 196 -0.86 -2.80 2.02
N VAL A 197 0.46 -2.72 1.87
CA VAL A 197 1.09 -2.52 0.56
C VAL A 197 0.94 -3.73 -0.37
N ILE A 198 0.85 -4.95 0.17
CA ILE A 198 0.84 -6.19 -0.61
C ILE A 198 -0.38 -6.27 -1.55
N PRO A 199 -1.64 -6.05 -1.09
CA PRO A 199 -2.78 -6.02 -2.00
C PRO A 199 -2.68 -4.96 -3.10
N LEU A 200 -2.05 -3.81 -2.81
CA LEU A 200 -1.88 -2.74 -3.79
C LEU A 200 -0.82 -3.09 -4.85
N GLN A 201 0.25 -3.77 -4.44
CA GLN A 201 1.24 -4.33 -5.36
C GLN A 201 0.63 -5.42 -6.24
N LEU A 202 -0.17 -6.34 -5.68
CA LEU A 202 -0.90 -7.36 -6.42
C LEU A 202 -1.89 -6.73 -7.41
N LEU A 203 -2.60 -5.68 -7.00
CA LEU A 203 -3.52 -4.95 -7.88
C LEU A 203 -2.77 -4.38 -9.10
N GLY A 204 -1.68 -3.66 -8.87
CA GLY A 204 -0.85 -3.12 -9.96
C GLY A 204 -0.34 -4.20 -10.90
N TYR A 205 0.16 -5.30 -10.33
CA TYR A 205 0.62 -6.46 -11.08
C TYR A 205 -0.49 -7.05 -11.98
N TYR A 206 -1.65 -7.38 -11.41
CA TYR A 206 -2.72 -8.03 -12.17
C TYR A 206 -3.41 -7.10 -13.17
N VAL A 207 -3.52 -5.81 -12.88
CA VAL A 207 -3.98 -4.82 -13.88
C VAL A 207 -3.03 -4.83 -15.09
N SER A 208 -1.72 -4.84 -14.85
CA SER A 208 -0.72 -4.84 -15.92
C SER A 208 -0.75 -6.13 -16.74
N VAL A 209 -0.89 -7.28 -16.08
CA VAL A 209 -1.07 -8.59 -16.75
C VAL A 209 -2.34 -8.59 -17.60
N ALA A 210 -3.46 -8.07 -17.09
CA ALA A 210 -4.71 -7.99 -17.84
C ALA A 210 -4.61 -7.06 -19.06
N ARG A 211 -3.69 -6.09 -19.04
CA ARG A 211 -3.36 -5.20 -20.17
C ARG A 211 -2.34 -5.80 -21.14
N GLY A 212 -1.79 -7.00 -20.84
CA GLY A 212 -0.76 -7.65 -21.67
C GLY A 212 0.60 -6.96 -21.60
N LEU A 213 0.92 -6.28 -20.50
CA LEU A 213 2.16 -5.52 -20.33
C LEU A 213 3.24 -6.37 -19.65
N ASP A 214 4.51 -6.07 -19.94
CA ASP A 214 5.65 -6.65 -19.23
C ASP A 214 5.82 -5.94 -17.88
N VAL A 215 5.50 -6.64 -16.81
CA VAL A 215 5.54 -6.10 -15.44
C VAL A 215 6.97 -5.93 -14.90
N ASP A 216 7.93 -6.67 -15.44
CA ASP A 216 9.33 -6.62 -15.02
C ASP A 216 10.12 -5.53 -15.74
N LYS A 217 9.74 -5.22 -16.98
CA LYS A 217 10.42 -4.25 -17.83
C LYS A 217 9.45 -3.18 -18.36
N PRO A 218 8.91 -2.34 -17.49
CA PRO A 218 8.01 -1.27 -17.93
C PRO A 218 8.74 -0.29 -18.83
N ARG A 219 8.00 0.25 -19.80
CA ARG A 219 8.55 1.25 -20.74
C ARG A 219 9.03 2.51 -19.98
N ASN A 220 10.04 3.17 -20.55
CA ASN A 220 10.59 4.45 -20.07
C ASN A 220 11.19 4.40 -18.65
N LEU A 221 11.34 3.23 -18.06
CA LEU A 221 11.97 3.05 -16.76
C LEU A 221 13.18 2.13 -16.88
N ALA A 222 14.17 2.38 -16.04
CA ALA A 222 15.34 1.53 -15.88
C ALA A 222 15.70 1.40 -14.40
N LYS A 223 16.31 0.28 -14.01
CA LYS A 223 16.74 0.04 -12.62
C LYS A 223 17.78 1.07 -12.14
N SER A 224 18.59 1.57 -13.04
CA SER A 224 19.48 2.71 -12.82
C SER A 224 19.42 3.64 -14.03
N VAL A 225 19.21 4.92 -13.77
CA VAL A 225 19.29 5.96 -14.81
C VAL A 225 20.74 6.38 -14.93
N THR A 226 21.33 6.16 -16.11
CA THR A 226 22.74 6.47 -16.40
C THR A 226 22.90 7.59 -17.43
N VAL A 227 21.82 8.29 -17.77
CA VAL A 227 21.82 9.42 -18.71
C VAL A 227 21.92 10.70 -17.89
N GLU A 228 22.94 11.49 -18.19
CA GLU A 228 23.08 12.86 -17.72
C GLU A 228 22.36 13.83 -18.68
#